data_9679e6628ba58588028ad0e620f07251
#
_entry.id   9679e6628ba58588028ad0e620f07251
#
_cell.length_a   1.000
_cell.length_b   1.000
_cell.length_c   1.000
_cell.angle_alpha   90.00
_cell.angle_beta   90.00
_cell.angle_gamma   90.00
#
_symmetry.space_group_name_H-M   'P 1'
#
loop_
_entity.id
_entity.type
_entity.pdbx_description
1 polymer ?
#
loop_
_entity_poly.entity_id
_entity_poly.type
_entity_poly.pdbx_seq_one_letter_code
_entity_poly.pdbx_strand_id
1 'polypeptide(L)'
;ALRSAGIEPIRQGVVSGITGFLLGEGDRLDMDIIALLAEAHPMYPDARAAAIAVEAISDLTGLDLPLSDLLENARTIEDSVREMIERAKSVLPDPIGPGHQLGSGDEPDMDPSVM
;
A
#
# COMPACT_ATOMS: atom_id res chain seq x y z
N ALA A 1 -1.73 -26.29 -4.05
CA ALA A 1 -2.70 -25.29 -4.53
C ALA A 1 -2.11 -23.89 -4.56
N LEU A 2 -1.47 -23.45 -3.49
CA LEU A 2 -0.89 -22.09 -3.46
C LEU A 2 0.20 -21.92 -4.50
N ARG A 3 1.07 -22.89 -4.64
CA ARG A 3 2.17 -22.81 -5.60
C ARG A 3 1.68 -22.82 -7.05
N SER A 4 0.64 -23.58 -7.32
CA SER A 4 0.08 -23.63 -8.67
C SER A 4 -0.58 -22.31 -9.05
N ALA A 5 -1.00 -21.53 -8.07
CA ALA A 5 -1.54 -20.18 -8.29
C ALA A 5 -0.44 -19.11 -8.31
N GLY A 6 0.83 -19.51 -8.23
CA GLY A 6 1.94 -18.56 -8.25
C GLY A 6 2.13 -17.81 -6.95
N ILE A 7 1.61 -18.34 -5.86
CA ILE A 7 1.70 -17.69 -4.55
C ILE A 7 2.84 -18.32 -3.75
N GLU A 8 3.74 -17.48 -3.27
CA GLU A 8 4.86 -17.94 -2.47
C GLU A 8 4.61 -17.68 -0.99
N PRO A 9 4.94 -18.65 -0.14
CA PRO A 9 4.76 -18.47 1.29
C PRO A 9 5.82 -17.51 1.86
N ILE A 10 5.40 -16.70 2.80
CA ILE A 10 6.33 -15.89 3.57
C ILE A 10 6.96 -16.80 4.60
N ARG A 11 8.28 -16.89 4.55
CA ARG A 11 8.99 -17.80 5.45
C ARG A 11 9.33 -17.17 6.79
N GLN A 12 9.44 -15.86 6.80
CA GLN A 12 9.83 -15.13 7.99
C GLN A 12 9.26 -13.74 7.94
N GLY A 13 8.70 -13.30 9.05
CA GLY A 13 8.14 -11.97 9.13
C GLY A 13 7.27 -11.83 10.36
N VAL A 14 6.80 -10.61 10.57
CA VAL A 14 5.89 -10.29 11.67
C VAL A 14 4.59 -9.78 11.07
N VAL A 15 3.50 -10.40 11.46
CA VAL A 15 2.17 -9.96 11.05
C VAL A 15 1.46 -9.43 12.28
N SER A 16 1.01 -8.20 12.21
CA SER A 16 0.36 -7.53 13.34
C SER A 16 -1.08 -7.18 13.01
N GLY A 17 -1.77 -6.57 13.97
CA GLY A 17 -3.14 -6.15 13.81
C GLY A 17 -4.09 -7.34 13.77
N ILE A 18 -5.24 -7.12 13.14
CA ILE A 18 -6.30 -8.12 13.10
C ILE A 18 -5.89 -9.37 12.31
N THR A 19 -5.09 -9.18 11.28
CA THR A 19 -4.59 -10.31 10.48
C THR A 19 -3.74 -11.24 11.33
N GLY A 20 -2.80 -10.68 12.10
CA GLY A 20 -1.96 -11.46 12.99
C GLY A 20 -2.77 -12.15 14.06
N PHE A 21 -3.76 -11.47 14.61
CA PHE A 21 -4.67 -12.04 15.59
C PHE A 21 -5.43 -13.24 15.03
N LEU A 22 -6.00 -13.10 13.83
CA LEU A 22 -6.77 -14.17 13.19
C LEU A 22 -5.90 -15.39 12.89
N LEU A 23 -4.68 -15.16 12.42
CA LEU A 23 -3.76 -16.27 12.16
C LEU A 23 -3.47 -17.04 13.44
N GLY A 24 -3.23 -16.34 14.54
CA GLY A 24 -3.00 -16.96 15.83
C GLY A 24 -4.21 -17.71 16.35
N GLU A 25 -5.40 -17.13 16.18
CA GLU A 25 -6.65 -17.80 16.60
C GLU A 25 -6.94 -19.02 15.76
N GLY A 26 -6.60 -18.99 14.47
CA GLY A 26 -6.74 -20.15 13.62
C GLY A 26 -5.96 -21.33 14.14
N ASP A 27 -4.71 -21.09 14.49
CA ASP A 27 -3.86 -22.14 15.06
C ASP A 27 -4.44 -22.67 16.37
N ARG A 28 -4.89 -21.76 17.24
CA ARG A 28 -5.44 -22.14 18.54
C ARG A 28 -6.73 -22.95 18.42
N LEU A 29 -7.56 -22.64 17.42
CA LEU A 29 -8.85 -23.29 17.22
C LEU A 29 -8.80 -24.44 16.21
N ASP A 30 -7.64 -24.76 15.70
CA ASP A 30 -7.44 -25.80 14.70
C ASP A 30 -8.25 -25.50 13.42
N MET A 31 -8.20 -24.24 12.99
CA MET A 31 -8.85 -23.79 11.78
C MET A 31 -7.83 -23.38 10.74
N ASP A 32 -8.09 -23.75 9.50
CA ASP A 32 -7.21 -23.38 8.39
C ASP A 32 -7.48 -21.92 7.99
N ILE A 33 -6.56 -21.04 8.33
CA ILE A 33 -6.64 -19.64 7.98
C ILE A 33 -5.43 -19.27 7.14
N ILE A 34 -5.69 -18.60 6.02
CA ILE A 34 -4.64 -18.15 5.11
C ILE A 34 -4.78 -16.65 4.94
N ALA A 35 -3.68 -15.93 5.08
CA ALA A 35 -3.63 -14.50 4.78
C ALA A 35 -2.86 -14.31 3.48
N LEU A 36 -3.45 -13.59 2.55
CA LEU A 36 -2.82 -13.25 1.28
C LEU A 36 -2.37 -11.80 1.31
N LEU A 37 -1.14 -11.56 0.95
CA LEU A 37 -0.55 -10.23 0.96
C LEU A 37 -0.09 -9.90 -0.45
N ALA A 38 -0.62 -8.83 -1.01
CA ALA A 38 -0.18 -8.34 -2.31
C ALA A 38 0.73 -7.13 -2.09
N GLU A 39 1.83 -7.08 -2.80
CA GLU A 39 2.72 -5.92 -2.76
C GLU A 39 2.01 -4.75 -3.41
N ALA A 40 1.87 -3.67 -2.68
CA ALA A 40 1.16 -2.51 -3.16
C ALA A 40 2.01 -1.25 -3.03
N HIS A 41 1.70 -0.26 -3.83
CA HIS A 41 2.37 1.03 -3.75
C HIS A 41 2.00 1.71 -2.43
N PRO A 42 2.99 2.24 -1.70
CA PRO A 42 2.73 2.78 -0.36
C PRO A 42 2.02 4.13 -0.34
N MET A 43 2.03 4.86 -1.44
CA MET A 43 1.58 6.25 -1.46
C MET A 43 0.19 6.49 -2.03
N TYR A 44 -0.37 5.55 -2.77
CA TYR A 44 -1.70 5.72 -3.37
C TYR A 44 -2.36 4.36 -3.57
N PRO A 45 -3.68 4.34 -3.78
CA PRO A 45 -4.40 3.09 -4.04
C PRO A 45 -3.82 2.37 -5.25
N ASP A 46 -3.55 1.09 -5.09
CA ASP A 46 -2.90 0.28 -6.12
C ASP A 46 -3.89 -0.72 -6.68
N ALA A 47 -4.43 -0.40 -7.85
CA ALA A 47 -5.42 -1.23 -8.52
C ALA A 47 -4.85 -2.58 -8.94
N ARG A 48 -3.59 -2.60 -9.32
CA ARG A 48 -2.95 -3.83 -9.77
C ARG A 48 -2.75 -4.79 -8.61
N ALA A 49 -2.33 -4.28 -7.47
CA ALA A 49 -2.18 -5.10 -6.28
C ALA A 49 -3.52 -5.67 -5.85
N ALA A 50 -4.57 -4.86 -5.90
CA ALA A 50 -5.92 -5.32 -5.58
C ALA A 50 -6.36 -6.43 -6.54
N ALA A 51 -6.10 -6.26 -7.83
CA ALA A 51 -6.45 -7.25 -8.83
C ALA A 51 -5.73 -8.57 -8.60
N ILE A 52 -4.46 -8.52 -8.28
CA ILE A 52 -3.67 -9.72 -8.00
C ILE A 52 -4.25 -10.46 -6.80
N ALA A 53 -4.62 -9.72 -5.76
CA ALA A 53 -5.22 -10.33 -4.57
C ALA A 53 -6.56 -11.00 -4.89
N VAL A 54 -7.43 -10.32 -5.65
CA VAL A 54 -8.72 -10.86 -6.03
C VAL A 54 -8.56 -12.07 -6.94
N GLU A 55 -7.62 -12.03 -7.88
CA GLU A 55 -7.35 -13.15 -8.76
C GLU A 55 -6.88 -14.38 -7.96
N ALA A 56 -6.00 -14.16 -7.00
CA ALA A 56 -5.55 -15.24 -6.13
C ALA A 56 -6.70 -15.85 -5.34
N ILE A 57 -7.60 -15.03 -4.82
CA ILE A 57 -8.78 -15.52 -4.10
C ILE A 57 -9.67 -16.33 -5.03
N SER A 58 -9.87 -15.83 -6.24
CA SER A 58 -10.68 -16.52 -7.25
C SER A 58 -10.08 -17.89 -7.56
N ASP A 59 -8.78 -17.95 -7.78
CA ASP A 59 -8.09 -19.20 -8.09
C ASP A 59 -8.16 -20.20 -6.94
N LEU A 60 -8.01 -19.73 -5.71
CA LEU A 60 -8.01 -20.61 -4.54
C LEU A 60 -9.40 -21.11 -4.17
N THR A 61 -10.42 -20.30 -4.37
CA THR A 61 -11.79 -20.63 -3.94
C THR A 61 -12.66 -21.16 -5.06
N GLY A 62 -12.28 -20.95 -6.31
CA GLY A 62 -13.10 -21.29 -7.45
C GLY A 62 -14.25 -20.32 -7.68
N LEU A 63 -14.28 -19.20 -6.96
CA LEU A 63 -15.30 -18.19 -7.15
C LEU A 63 -15.00 -17.37 -8.41
N ASP A 64 -16.02 -17.09 -9.18
CA ASP A 64 -15.90 -16.24 -10.36
C ASP A 64 -16.14 -14.79 -9.95
N LEU A 65 -15.07 -14.06 -9.74
CA LEU A 65 -15.14 -12.68 -9.29
C LEU A 65 -15.00 -11.72 -10.49
N PRO A 66 -15.79 -10.62 -10.53
CA PRO A 66 -15.79 -9.70 -11.68
C PRO A 66 -14.54 -8.84 -11.71
N LEU A 67 -13.43 -9.44 -12.07
CA LEU A 67 -12.12 -8.81 -12.01
C LEU A 67 -11.97 -7.65 -13.01
N SER A 68 -12.54 -7.78 -14.22
CA SER A 68 -12.42 -6.74 -15.23
C SER A 68 -13.08 -5.43 -14.80
N ASP A 69 -14.26 -5.51 -14.22
CA ASP A 69 -14.98 -4.31 -13.73
C ASP A 69 -14.22 -3.69 -12.56
N LEU A 70 -13.72 -4.52 -11.66
CA LEU A 70 -12.94 -4.06 -10.53
C LEU A 70 -11.67 -3.33 -11.00
N LEU A 71 -10.97 -3.89 -11.98
CA LEU A 71 -9.77 -3.30 -12.53
C LEU A 71 -10.04 -1.96 -13.19
N GLU A 72 -11.12 -1.88 -13.96
CA GLU A 72 -11.48 -0.66 -14.67
C GLU A 72 -11.80 0.46 -13.67
N ASN A 73 -12.62 0.17 -12.68
CA ASN A 73 -12.96 1.13 -11.64
C ASN A 73 -11.74 1.55 -10.84
N ALA A 74 -10.90 0.59 -10.51
CA ALA A 74 -9.70 0.87 -9.73
C ALA A 74 -8.70 1.72 -10.50
N ARG A 75 -8.58 1.51 -11.82
CA ARG A 75 -7.72 2.34 -12.66
C ARG A 75 -8.20 3.78 -12.69
N THR A 76 -9.52 3.97 -12.79
CA THR A 76 -10.08 5.31 -12.79
C THR A 76 -9.74 6.03 -11.48
N ILE A 77 -9.88 5.37 -10.36
CA ILE A 77 -9.54 5.93 -9.06
C ILE A 77 -8.05 6.22 -8.97
N GLU A 78 -7.23 5.28 -9.40
CA GLU A 78 -5.76 5.43 -9.38
C GLU A 78 -5.31 6.62 -10.21
N ASP A 79 -5.87 6.76 -11.41
CA ASP A 79 -5.55 7.88 -12.29
C ASP A 79 -5.97 9.21 -11.69
N SER A 80 -7.14 9.26 -11.06
CA SER A 80 -7.61 10.45 -10.39
C SER A 80 -6.71 10.86 -9.23
N VAL A 81 -6.29 9.89 -8.43
CA VAL A 81 -5.38 10.16 -7.31
C VAL A 81 -4.02 10.63 -7.83
N ARG A 82 -3.54 10.00 -8.89
CA ARG A 82 -2.27 10.39 -9.49
C ARG A 82 -2.32 11.82 -10.04
N GLU A 83 -3.42 12.19 -10.69
CA GLU A 83 -3.63 13.54 -11.16
C GLU A 83 -3.64 14.55 -10.01
N MET A 84 -4.30 14.20 -8.93
CA MET A 84 -4.34 15.07 -7.76
C MET A 84 -2.94 15.29 -7.19
N ILE A 85 -2.14 14.24 -7.12
CA ILE A 85 -0.77 14.36 -6.62
C ILE A 85 0.08 15.23 -7.54
N GLU A 86 -0.04 15.03 -8.85
CA GLU A 86 0.69 15.84 -9.82
C GLU A 86 0.29 17.31 -9.75
N ARG A 87 -1.00 17.56 -9.61
CA ARG A 87 -1.52 18.90 -9.50
C ARG A 87 -1.02 19.59 -8.23
N ALA A 88 -1.00 18.86 -7.14
CA ALA A 88 -0.48 19.40 -5.89
C ALA A 88 1.00 19.74 -6.00
N LYS A 89 1.77 18.90 -6.66
CA LYS A 89 3.20 19.14 -6.86
C LYS A 89 3.45 20.38 -7.71
N SER A 90 2.63 20.64 -8.71
CA SER A 90 2.83 21.79 -9.59
C SER A 90 2.41 23.10 -8.92
N VAL A 91 1.49 23.05 -7.98
CA VAL A 91 0.98 24.25 -7.31
C VAL A 91 1.83 24.62 -6.11
N LEU A 92 2.30 23.65 -5.37
CA LEU A 92 3.08 23.92 -4.17
C LEU A 92 4.52 24.27 -4.55
N PRO A 93 5.12 25.26 -3.88
CA PRO A 93 6.54 25.47 -4.06
C PRO A 93 7.29 24.25 -3.55
N ASP A 94 8.52 24.09 -3.99
CA ASP A 94 9.31 22.95 -3.62
C ASP A 94 9.98 23.21 -2.25
N PRO A 95 9.36 22.86 -1.15
CA PRO A 95 9.91 23.18 0.16
C PRO A 95 11.04 22.28 0.56
N ILE A 96 11.19 21.16 -0.14
CA ILE A 96 12.19 20.19 0.24
C ILE A 96 13.27 20.10 -0.81
N GLY A 97 13.27 21.03 -1.72
CA GLY A 97 14.29 21.06 -2.76
C GLY A 97 15.68 21.13 -2.14
N PRO A 98 16.67 20.60 -2.83
CA PRO A 98 18.02 20.62 -2.31
C PRO A 98 18.52 22.01 -1.99
N GLY A 99 18.06 22.99 -2.71
CA GLY A 99 18.45 24.35 -2.45
C GLY A 99 17.70 25.01 -1.32
N HIS A 100 16.67 24.39 -0.88
CA HIS A 100 15.86 24.95 0.17
C HIS A 100 16.46 24.60 1.49
N GLN A 101 17.03 25.51 2.07
CA GLN A 101 17.54 25.24 3.36
C GLN A 101 16.58 25.73 4.32
N LEU A 102 16.26 24.97 5.10
CA LEU A 102 15.37 25.38 6.03
C LEU A 102 15.94 26.40 6.86
N GLY A 103 16.28 27.04 6.34
CA GLY A 103 16.82 27.87 6.80
C GLY A 103 17.22 27.93 7.53
N SER A 104 17.36 27.48 7.33
CA SER A 104 17.72 27.72 7.76
C SER A 104 18.00 28.54 8.00
N GLY A 105 18.08 28.83 7.83
CA GLY A 105 18.28 29.59 7.94
C GLY A 105 17.96 30.26 8.44
N ASP A 106 17.79 30.36 8.36
CA ASP A 106 17.52 31.02 8.76
C ASP A 106 17.40 31.15 9.89
N GLU A 107 17.85 30.88 10.24
CA GLU A 107 17.86 31.08 11.12
C GLU A 107 18.21 31.47 11.83
N PRO A 108 18.44 31.72 11.68
CA PRO A 108 18.79 32.19 12.20
C PRO A 108 18.90 32.71 12.96
N ASP A 109 18.75 32.67 12.74
CA ASP A 109 18.88 33.22 13.15
C ASP A 109 18.75 33.46 14.14
N MET A 110 18.57 33.21 14.16
CA MET A 110 18.44 33.42 15.00
C MET A 110 18.90 33.66 15.91
N ASP A 111 19.16 33.83 16.05
CA ASP A 111 19.55 34.22 16.69
C ASP A 111 19.67 34.33 17.70
N PRO A 112 19.91 34.28 17.94
CA PRO A 112 20.00 34.41 18.91
C PRO A 112 20.30 35.09 19.65
N SER A 113 20.25 35.51 19.36
CA SER A 113 20.50 36.24 19.84
C SER A 113 20.01 36.67 20.30
N VAL A 114 19.65 36.41 20.00
CA VAL A 114 19.17 36.61 20.22
C VAL A 114 19.02 36.36 21.02
N MET A 115 19.20 36.14 21.18
CA MET A 115 19.27 35.99 21.76
C MET A 115 19.43 36.43 22.15
#